data_bd5aa34ab95e37c0dc4f9d0227acf3d4
#
_entry.id   bd5aa34ab95e37c0dc4f9d0227acf3d4
#
_cell.length_a   1.000
_cell.length_b   1.000
_cell.length_c   1.000
_cell.angle_alpha   90.00
_cell.angle_beta   90.00
_cell.angle_gamma   90.00
#
_symmetry.space_group_name_H-M   'P 1'
#
loop_
_entity.id
_entity.type
_entity.pdbx_description
1 polymer ?
#
loop_
_entity_poly.entity_id
_entity_poly.type
_entity_poly.pdbx_seq_one_letter_code
_entity_poly.pdbx_strand_id
1 'polypeptide(L)'
;MTGNLVIIAAAAVLSCACVFVLIRRAAQLGLVQAPEARSSHVRPTPTGGGIGIVAGALVAGLSLPGTDGISFLILALGLVIALVGLIDDRRPLPARVRLPVQALVVAALLWSTGAAGALAGGLPPVFHLGAAVLLLIGVLWWINLFNFMDGIDGIAGQQAILMLLSAMLIAFGTVPGVTGGWTWWMMAATAAATFGFLVFNWPPARIFMGDAGSTFLGFTLFASAMLSLVAGWLSLPQWLVLAALFAGDATVTLLVRLLRGENVAQAHR
;
A
#
# COMPACT_ATOMS: atom_id res chain seq x y z
N MET A 1 22.84 -12.32 4.26
CA MET A 1 21.83 -12.74 3.22
C MET A 1 20.90 -13.83 3.72
N THR A 2 21.40 -14.96 4.22
CA THR A 2 20.55 -16.07 4.70
C THR A 2 19.55 -15.66 5.78
N GLY A 3 19.95 -14.84 6.75
CA GLY A 3 19.05 -14.33 7.80
C GLY A 3 17.88 -13.51 7.24
N ASN A 4 18.14 -12.65 6.28
CA ASN A 4 17.07 -11.82 5.66
C ASN A 4 16.08 -12.68 4.86
N LEU A 5 16.55 -13.73 4.18
CA LEU A 5 15.65 -14.68 3.49
C LEU A 5 14.73 -15.42 4.46
N VAL A 6 15.23 -15.76 5.66
CA VAL A 6 14.41 -16.37 6.72
C VAL A 6 13.34 -15.39 7.21
N ILE A 7 13.69 -14.10 7.40
CA ILE A 7 12.73 -13.06 7.80
C ILE A 7 11.64 -12.88 6.73
N ILE A 8 12.01 -12.87 5.44
CA ILE A 8 11.06 -12.78 4.33
C ILE A 8 10.12 -13.97 4.28
N ALA A 9 10.66 -15.19 4.40
CA ALA A 9 9.83 -16.40 4.46
C ALA A 9 8.89 -16.36 5.67
N ALA A 10 9.39 -15.92 6.83
CA ALA A 10 8.57 -15.74 8.02
C ALA A 10 7.45 -14.71 7.83
N ALA A 11 7.69 -13.62 7.10
CA ALA A 11 6.66 -12.63 6.77
C ALA A 11 5.50 -13.26 5.97
N ALA A 12 5.80 -14.07 4.96
CA ALA A 12 4.80 -14.78 4.17
C ALA A 12 4.01 -15.78 5.03
N VAL A 13 4.71 -16.57 5.84
CA VAL A 13 4.09 -17.56 6.72
C VAL A 13 3.21 -16.89 7.78
N LEU A 14 3.68 -15.80 8.39
CA LEU A 14 2.91 -15.05 9.37
C LEU A 14 1.65 -14.45 8.76
N SER A 15 1.76 -13.84 7.58
CA SER A 15 0.60 -13.33 6.84
C SER A 15 -0.40 -14.45 6.55
N CYS A 16 0.05 -15.56 6.01
CA CYS A 16 -0.77 -16.73 5.71
C CYS A 16 -1.49 -17.27 6.97
N ALA A 17 -0.77 -17.41 8.08
CA ALA A 17 -1.33 -17.87 9.34
C ALA A 17 -2.38 -16.91 9.92
N CYS A 18 -2.10 -15.59 9.90
CA CYS A 18 -3.05 -14.56 10.31
C CYS A 18 -4.33 -14.62 9.47
N VAL A 19 -4.19 -14.68 8.15
CA VAL A 19 -5.34 -14.76 7.22
C VAL A 19 -6.16 -16.03 7.47
N PHE A 20 -5.52 -17.15 7.66
CA PHE A 20 -6.20 -18.42 7.98
C PHE A 20 -7.01 -18.33 9.28
N VAL A 21 -6.46 -17.70 10.32
CA VAL A 21 -7.18 -17.47 11.58
C VAL A 21 -8.34 -16.50 11.40
N LEU A 22 -8.13 -15.44 10.62
CA LEU A 22 -9.20 -14.45 10.31
C LEU A 22 -10.36 -15.09 9.58
N ILE A 23 -10.13 -15.92 8.56
CA ILE A 23 -11.19 -16.65 7.86
C ILE A 23 -12.04 -17.47 8.84
N ARG A 24 -11.42 -18.14 9.81
CA ARG A 24 -12.13 -18.97 10.80
C ARG A 24 -12.89 -18.16 11.85
N ARG A 25 -12.46 -16.94 12.14
CA ARG A 25 -13.02 -16.10 13.20
C ARG A 25 -13.73 -14.85 12.70
N ALA A 26 -13.88 -14.68 11.39
CA ALA A 26 -14.41 -13.47 10.77
C ALA A 26 -15.79 -13.08 11.35
N ALA A 27 -16.70 -14.04 11.50
CA ALA A 27 -18.03 -13.79 12.05
C ALA A 27 -17.98 -13.29 13.51
N GLN A 28 -17.07 -13.85 14.33
CA GLN A 28 -16.90 -13.44 15.74
C GLN A 28 -16.28 -12.03 15.86
N LEU A 29 -15.48 -11.62 14.84
CA LEU A 29 -14.79 -10.34 14.82
C LEU A 29 -15.59 -9.22 14.13
N GLY A 30 -16.77 -9.55 13.59
CA GLY A 30 -17.56 -8.60 12.81
C GLY A 30 -16.92 -8.23 11.46
N LEU A 31 -16.07 -9.11 10.93
CA LEU A 31 -15.33 -8.92 9.66
C LEU A 31 -15.93 -9.81 8.57
N VAL A 32 -17.23 -9.65 8.31
CA VAL A 32 -17.93 -10.36 7.21
C VAL A 32 -18.66 -9.33 6.37
N GLN A 33 -18.36 -9.30 5.08
CA GLN A 33 -19.05 -8.45 4.13
C GLN A 33 -20.21 -9.23 3.49
N ALA A 34 -21.42 -8.69 3.64
CA ALA A 34 -22.60 -9.22 2.97
C ALA A 34 -22.58 -8.87 1.48
N PRO A 35 -23.12 -9.73 0.60
CA PRO A 35 -23.31 -9.39 -0.81
C PRO A 35 -24.19 -8.14 -0.94
N GLU A 36 -23.69 -7.16 -1.68
CA GLU A 36 -24.47 -5.99 -2.09
C GLU A 36 -24.90 -6.14 -3.55
N ALA A 37 -25.93 -5.42 -3.98
CA ALA A 37 -26.43 -5.45 -5.37
C ALA A 37 -25.36 -5.14 -6.42
N ARG A 38 -24.28 -4.48 -6.01
CA ARG A 38 -23.12 -4.10 -6.84
C ARG A 38 -21.90 -5.04 -6.70
N SER A 39 -21.94 -6.01 -5.76
CA SER A 39 -20.80 -6.89 -5.57
C SER A 39 -20.80 -8.04 -6.58
N SER A 40 -19.61 -8.47 -7.02
CA SER A 40 -19.43 -9.60 -7.91
C SER A 40 -19.64 -10.95 -7.22
N HIS A 41 -19.76 -10.98 -5.88
CA HIS A 41 -19.95 -12.22 -5.12
C HIS A 41 -21.37 -12.34 -4.58
N VAL A 42 -21.82 -13.59 -4.52
CA VAL A 42 -23.18 -13.96 -4.11
C VAL A 42 -23.23 -14.55 -2.70
N ARG A 43 -22.11 -14.66 -2.00
CA ARG A 43 -22.01 -15.24 -0.65
C ARG A 43 -21.34 -14.25 0.31
N PRO A 44 -21.77 -14.23 1.59
CA PRO A 44 -21.05 -13.49 2.62
C PRO A 44 -19.60 -13.95 2.67
N THR A 45 -18.65 -13.02 2.51
CA THR A 45 -17.22 -13.32 2.46
C THR A 45 -16.50 -12.59 3.60
N PRO A 46 -15.57 -13.25 4.31
CA PRO A 46 -14.68 -12.61 5.25
C PRO A 46 -13.96 -11.41 4.63
N THR A 47 -13.72 -10.37 5.42
CA THR A 47 -12.88 -9.20 5.05
C THR A 47 -11.79 -8.96 6.08
N GLY A 48 -10.89 -8.01 5.81
CA GLY A 48 -9.78 -7.66 6.71
C GLY A 48 -8.56 -8.58 6.58
N GLY A 49 -8.46 -9.36 5.48
CA GLY A 49 -7.29 -10.21 5.22
C GLY A 49 -5.98 -9.44 5.15
N GLY A 50 -6.03 -8.15 4.81
CA GLY A 50 -4.89 -7.24 4.82
C GLY A 50 -4.20 -7.09 6.18
N ILE A 51 -4.87 -7.41 7.30
CA ILE A 51 -4.24 -7.47 8.63
C ILE A 51 -3.06 -8.46 8.60
N GLY A 52 -3.16 -9.57 7.85
CA GLY A 52 -2.05 -10.50 7.66
C GLY A 52 -0.85 -9.87 6.96
N ILE A 53 -1.11 -9.08 5.91
CA ILE A 53 -0.06 -8.32 5.20
C ILE A 53 0.63 -7.36 6.17
N VAL A 54 -0.15 -6.57 6.89
CA VAL A 54 0.35 -5.60 7.88
C VAL A 54 1.21 -6.29 8.94
N ALA A 55 0.72 -7.37 9.54
CA ALA A 55 1.45 -8.11 10.56
C ALA A 55 2.77 -8.68 10.01
N GLY A 56 2.74 -9.35 8.86
CA GLY A 56 3.93 -9.91 8.22
C GLY A 56 4.97 -8.85 7.87
N ALA A 57 4.54 -7.75 7.24
CA ALA A 57 5.42 -6.67 6.82
C ALA A 57 6.03 -5.91 8.02
N LEU A 58 5.23 -5.58 9.05
CA LEU A 58 5.73 -4.85 10.22
C LEU A 58 6.69 -5.69 11.06
N VAL A 59 6.36 -6.95 11.33
CA VAL A 59 7.25 -7.86 12.08
C VAL A 59 8.56 -8.06 11.33
N ALA A 60 8.51 -8.27 10.01
CA ALA A 60 9.71 -8.39 9.20
C ALA A 60 10.53 -7.07 9.22
N GLY A 61 9.88 -5.92 9.01
CA GLY A 61 10.54 -4.62 9.01
C GLY A 61 11.28 -4.30 10.31
N LEU A 62 10.71 -4.70 11.46
CA LEU A 62 11.33 -4.57 12.79
C LEU A 62 12.50 -5.54 12.99
N SER A 63 12.46 -6.71 12.33
CA SER A 63 13.46 -7.78 12.47
C SER A 63 14.63 -7.63 11.49
N LEU A 64 14.49 -6.83 10.44
CA LEU A 64 15.53 -6.63 9.43
C LEU A 64 16.71 -5.83 10.01
N PRO A 65 17.95 -6.21 9.67
CA PRO A 65 19.13 -5.44 10.07
C PRO A 65 19.14 -4.06 9.39
N GLY A 66 19.71 -3.08 10.10
CA GLY A 66 19.78 -1.70 9.61
C GLY A 66 18.51 -0.88 9.83
N THR A 67 17.60 -1.37 10.69
CA THR A 67 16.44 -0.58 11.14
C THR A 67 16.93 0.62 11.93
N ASP A 68 16.71 1.79 11.39
CA ASP A 68 17.06 3.10 11.95
C ASP A 68 15.80 3.91 12.34
N GLY A 69 15.99 5.16 12.77
CA GLY A 69 14.88 6.03 13.18
C GLY A 69 13.88 6.31 12.05
N ILE A 70 14.33 6.39 10.79
CA ILE A 70 13.45 6.60 9.62
C ILE A 70 12.67 5.32 9.34
N SER A 71 13.31 4.17 9.37
CA SER A 71 12.66 2.86 9.21
C SER A 71 11.57 2.64 10.27
N PHE A 72 11.90 2.93 11.55
CA PHE A 72 10.91 2.89 12.64
C PHE A 72 9.72 3.81 12.40
N LEU A 73 9.98 5.05 11.97
CA LEU A 73 8.93 6.00 11.67
C LEU A 73 8.02 5.50 10.55
N ILE A 74 8.58 4.95 9.47
CA ILE A 74 7.81 4.41 8.34
C ILE A 74 6.92 3.26 8.80
N LEU A 75 7.44 2.34 9.62
CA LEU A 75 6.65 1.24 10.18
C LEU A 75 5.52 1.76 11.08
N ALA A 76 5.80 2.76 11.92
CA ALA A 76 4.79 3.38 12.78
C ALA A 76 3.71 4.11 11.96
N LEU A 77 4.10 4.87 10.94
CA LEU A 77 3.15 5.56 10.04
C LEU A 77 2.29 4.55 9.26
N GLY A 78 2.90 3.45 8.77
CA GLY A 78 2.17 2.35 8.13
C GLY A 78 1.17 1.70 9.07
N LEU A 79 1.55 1.48 10.34
CA LEU A 79 0.63 0.97 11.35
C LEU A 79 -0.54 1.93 11.60
N VAL A 80 -0.32 3.25 11.66
CA VAL A 80 -1.39 4.26 11.81
C VAL A 80 -2.37 4.17 10.66
N ILE A 81 -1.89 4.11 9.40
CA ILE A 81 -2.73 3.94 8.20
C ILE A 81 -3.56 2.65 8.29
N ALA A 82 -2.92 1.53 8.64
CA ALA A 82 -3.60 0.23 8.78
C ALA A 82 -4.67 0.24 9.88
N LEU A 83 -4.41 0.89 11.01
CA LEU A 83 -5.38 1.01 12.10
C LEU A 83 -6.60 1.85 11.70
N VAL A 84 -6.39 2.96 10.98
CA VAL A 84 -7.50 3.76 10.44
C VAL A 84 -8.32 2.92 9.46
N GLY A 85 -7.68 2.19 8.55
CA GLY A 85 -8.36 1.27 7.63
C GLY A 85 -9.11 0.15 8.37
N LEU A 86 -8.54 -0.41 9.44
CA LEU A 86 -9.21 -1.43 10.25
C LEU A 86 -10.45 -0.90 10.99
N ILE A 87 -10.40 0.35 11.43
CA ILE A 87 -11.58 1.01 12.03
C ILE A 87 -12.65 1.22 10.95
N ASP A 88 -12.24 1.64 9.73
CA ASP A 88 -13.12 1.84 8.59
C ASP A 88 -13.80 0.53 8.15
N ASP A 89 -13.05 -0.59 8.09
CA ASP A 89 -13.58 -1.94 7.81
C ASP A 89 -14.69 -2.37 8.77
N ARG A 90 -14.66 -1.89 10.04
CA ARG A 90 -15.66 -2.22 11.05
C ARG A 90 -16.78 -1.20 11.16
N ARG A 91 -16.46 0.06 10.98
CA ARG A 91 -17.38 1.20 11.12
C ARG A 91 -16.99 2.25 10.08
N PRO A 92 -17.78 2.41 9.01
CA PRO A 92 -17.45 3.36 7.95
C PRO A 92 -17.10 4.74 8.48
N LEU A 93 -15.90 5.19 8.21
CA LEU A 93 -15.39 6.50 8.63
C LEU A 93 -15.66 7.54 7.52
N PRO A 94 -16.16 8.72 7.87
CA PRO A 94 -16.31 9.78 6.89
C PRO A 94 -14.95 10.26 6.38
N ALA A 95 -14.88 10.66 5.12
CA ALA A 95 -13.64 11.15 4.48
C ALA A 95 -12.97 12.29 5.28
N ARG A 96 -13.78 13.13 5.96
CA ARG A 96 -13.29 14.20 6.84
C ARG A 96 -12.45 13.71 8.04
N VAL A 97 -12.48 12.42 8.36
CA VAL A 97 -11.66 11.79 9.41
C VAL A 97 -10.44 11.09 8.77
N ARG A 98 -10.66 10.31 7.71
CA ARG A 98 -9.60 9.55 7.05
C ARG A 98 -8.56 10.44 6.37
N LEU A 99 -9.01 11.41 5.57
CA LEU A 99 -8.11 12.25 4.79
C LEU A 99 -7.14 13.09 5.63
N PRO A 100 -7.54 13.76 6.74
CA PRO A 100 -6.59 14.46 7.58
C PRO A 100 -5.53 13.55 8.22
N VAL A 101 -5.90 12.34 8.67
CA VAL A 101 -4.92 11.39 9.23
C VAL A 101 -3.95 10.94 8.15
N GLN A 102 -4.45 10.57 6.98
CA GLN A 102 -3.61 10.21 5.83
C GLN A 102 -2.68 11.38 5.45
N ALA A 103 -3.18 12.63 5.43
CA ALA A 103 -2.39 13.81 5.12
C ALA A 103 -1.25 14.03 6.12
N LEU A 104 -1.52 13.89 7.41
CA LEU A 104 -0.50 14.01 8.46
C LEU A 104 0.57 12.92 8.32
N VAL A 105 0.17 11.68 8.09
CA VAL A 105 1.08 10.55 7.87
C VAL A 105 1.96 10.79 6.65
N VAL A 106 1.38 11.21 5.53
CA VAL A 106 2.12 11.50 4.29
C VAL A 106 3.05 12.70 4.49
N ALA A 107 2.60 13.77 5.13
CA ALA A 107 3.44 14.93 5.42
C ALA A 107 4.64 14.56 6.31
N ALA A 108 4.44 13.72 7.34
CA ALA A 108 5.50 13.21 8.18
C ALA A 108 6.51 12.37 7.39
N LEU A 109 6.06 11.51 6.50
CA LEU A 109 6.93 10.72 5.62
C LEU A 109 7.76 11.62 4.69
N LEU A 110 7.11 12.58 4.00
CA LEU A 110 7.80 13.49 3.08
C LEU A 110 8.82 14.36 3.79
N TRP A 111 8.51 14.81 5.00
CA TRP A 111 9.43 15.59 5.83
C TRP A 111 10.64 14.77 6.27
N SER A 112 10.41 13.58 6.83
CA SER A 112 11.45 12.74 7.41
C SER A 112 12.43 12.17 6.36
N THR A 113 11.94 11.90 5.17
CA THR A 113 12.75 11.35 4.05
C THR A 113 13.44 12.44 3.23
N GLY A 114 13.05 13.70 3.36
CA GLY A 114 13.51 14.77 2.49
C GLY A 114 13.06 14.64 1.03
N ALA A 115 12.13 13.74 0.74
CA ALA A 115 11.72 13.41 -0.63
C ALA A 115 11.10 14.62 -1.37
N ALA A 116 10.37 15.48 -0.65
CA ALA A 116 9.82 16.71 -1.23
C ALA A 116 10.93 17.63 -1.75
N GLY A 117 12.01 17.80 -0.98
CA GLY A 117 13.18 18.57 -1.38
C GLY A 117 13.93 17.93 -2.56
N ALA A 118 14.10 16.61 -2.53
CA ALA A 118 14.75 15.87 -3.62
C ALA A 118 14.00 16.02 -4.95
N LEU A 119 12.67 15.95 -4.93
CA LEU A 119 11.83 16.16 -6.11
C LEU A 119 11.77 17.62 -6.58
N ALA A 120 11.81 18.58 -5.64
CA ALA A 120 11.78 20.00 -5.95
C ALA A 120 13.15 20.60 -6.26
N GLY A 121 14.25 19.88 -6.04
CA GLY A 121 15.62 20.39 -6.11
C GLY A 121 16.05 21.02 -7.44
N GLY A 122 15.35 20.72 -8.54
CA GLY A 122 15.54 21.39 -9.84
C GLY A 122 14.68 22.64 -10.06
N LEU A 123 13.82 23.01 -9.10
CA LEU A 123 12.89 24.13 -9.20
C LEU A 123 13.41 25.36 -8.44
N PRO A 124 13.07 26.59 -8.87
CA PRO A 124 13.29 27.77 -8.06
C PRO A 124 12.60 27.65 -6.68
N PRO A 125 13.20 28.18 -5.59
CA PRO A 125 12.68 28.02 -4.21
C PRO A 125 11.22 28.43 -4.02
N VAL A 126 10.75 29.41 -4.79
CA VAL A 126 9.36 29.89 -4.76
C VAL A 126 8.34 28.80 -5.10
N PHE A 127 8.74 27.77 -5.83
CA PHE A 127 7.85 26.68 -6.23
C PHE A 127 7.91 25.46 -5.29
N HIS A 128 8.85 25.41 -4.33
CA HIS A 128 9.03 24.25 -3.44
C HIS A 128 7.78 23.93 -2.62
N LEU A 129 7.13 24.95 -2.05
CA LEU A 129 5.88 24.75 -1.29
C LEU A 129 4.77 24.23 -2.18
N GLY A 130 4.61 24.78 -3.38
CA GLY A 130 3.61 24.32 -4.35
C GLY A 130 3.86 22.86 -4.76
N ALA A 131 5.12 22.49 -5.02
CA ALA A 131 5.51 21.12 -5.37
C ALA A 131 5.22 20.15 -4.20
N ALA A 132 5.52 20.53 -2.95
CA ALA A 132 5.23 19.72 -1.77
C ALA A 132 3.73 19.50 -1.58
N VAL A 133 2.91 20.54 -1.78
CA VAL A 133 1.44 20.45 -1.71
C VAL A 133 0.89 19.55 -2.82
N LEU A 134 1.36 19.71 -4.05
CA LEU A 134 0.95 18.86 -5.17
C LEU A 134 1.34 17.39 -4.93
N LEU A 135 2.53 17.15 -4.39
CA LEU A 135 2.97 15.81 -4.03
C LEU A 135 2.09 15.22 -2.93
N LEU A 136 1.78 15.98 -1.89
CA LEU A 136 0.87 15.55 -0.82
C LEU A 136 -0.51 15.15 -1.38
N ILE A 137 -1.09 15.97 -2.23
CA ILE A 137 -2.39 15.68 -2.88
C ILE A 137 -2.29 14.43 -3.76
N GLY A 138 -1.22 14.30 -4.55
CA GLY A 138 -0.99 13.15 -5.42
C GLY A 138 -0.85 11.84 -4.63
N VAL A 139 -0.22 11.89 -3.46
CA VAL A 139 -0.08 10.71 -2.59
C VAL A 139 -1.38 10.34 -1.90
N LEU A 140 -2.12 11.32 -1.40
CA LEU A 140 -3.46 11.08 -0.87
C LEU A 140 -4.37 10.46 -1.94
N TRP A 141 -4.29 10.99 -3.16
CA TRP A 141 -4.96 10.40 -4.31
C TRP A 141 -4.51 8.94 -4.53
N TRP A 142 -3.21 8.66 -4.55
CA TRP A 142 -2.66 7.32 -4.76
C TRP A 142 -3.15 6.32 -3.70
N ILE A 143 -3.09 6.65 -2.40
CA ILE A 143 -3.52 5.75 -1.32
C ILE A 143 -5.01 5.41 -1.46
N ASN A 144 -5.85 6.40 -1.73
CA ASN A 144 -7.29 6.19 -1.87
C ASN A 144 -7.64 5.50 -3.20
N LEU A 145 -6.89 5.77 -4.26
CA LEU A 145 -7.01 5.07 -5.53
C LEU A 145 -6.66 3.59 -5.38
N PHE A 146 -5.57 3.27 -4.69
CA PHE A 146 -5.15 1.89 -4.46
C PHE A 146 -6.22 1.11 -3.68
N ASN A 147 -6.82 1.74 -2.67
CA ASN A 147 -7.96 1.21 -1.95
C ASN A 147 -9.19 1.02 -2.87
N PHE A 148 -9.49 2.00 -3.72
CA PHE A 148 -10.61 1.92 -4.66
C PHE A 148 -10.44 0.78 -5.69
N MET A 149 -9.21 0.50 -6.11
CA MET A 149 -8.89 -0.56 -7.09
C MET A 149 -8.95 -1.97 -6.49
N ASP A 150 -9.05 -2.12 -5.16
CA ASP A 150 -9.19 -3.41 -4.47
C ASP A 150 -10.62 -4.00 -4.57
N GLY A 151 -11.28 -3.78 -5.68
CA GLY A 151 -12.65 -4.26 -5.93
C GLY A 151 -12.74 -5.61 -6.65
N ILE A 152 -11.62 -6.22 -7.03
CA ILE A 152 -11.53 -7.49 -7.77
C ILE A 152 -10.58 -8.44 -7.04
N ASP A 153 -10.98 -9.71 -6.92
CA ASP A 153 -10.19 -10.76 -6.29
C ASP A 153 -8.74 -10.78 -6.81
N GLY A 154 -7.77 -10.67 -5.92
CA GLY A 154 -6.35 -10.77 -6.20
C GLY A 154 -5.69 -9.53 -6.83
N ILE A 155 -6.44 -8.57 -7.40
CA ILE A 155 -5.87 -7.52 -8.26
C ILE A 155 -4.91 -6.60 -7.50
N ALA A 156 -5.30 -6.11 -6.31
CA ALA A 156 -4.47 -5.20 -5.53
C ALA A 156 -3.21 -5.90 -4.98
N GLY A 157 -3.34 -7.14 -4.52
CA GLY A 157 -2.20 -7.94 -4.09
C GLY A 157 -1.21 -8.22 -5.20
N GLN A 158 -1.69 -8.63 -6.38
CA GLN A 158 -0.83 -8.86 -7.55
C GLN A 158 -0.12 -7.59 -7.98
N GLN A 159 -0.83 -6.46 -8.06
CA GLN A 159 -0.26 -5.18 -8.45
C GLN A 159 0.83 -4.74 -7.48
N ALA A 160 0.61 -4.88 -6.16
CA ALA A 160 1.62 -4.54 -5.17
C ALA A 160 2.88 -5.39 -5.32
N ILE A 161 2.73 -6.70 -5.46
CA ILE A 161 3.85 -7.62 -5.69
C ILE A 161 4.60 -7.25 -6.97
N LEU A 162 3.87 -7.02 -8.07
CA LEU A 162 4.47 -6.65 -9.35
C LEU A 162 5.29 -5.36 -9.23
N MET A 163 4.74 -4.31 -8.62
CA MET A 163 5.43 -3.03 -8.45
C MET A 163 6.70 -3.19 -7.59
N LEU A 164 6.61 -3.87 -6.45
CA LEU A 164 7.75 -4.06 -5.56
C LEU A 164 8.85 -4.89 -6.21
N LEU A 165 8.51 -6.03 -6.80
CA LEU A 165 9.51 -6.91 -7.44
C LEU A 165 10.12 -6.26 -8.69
N SER A 166 9.33 -5.53 -9.49
CA SER A 166 9.86 -4.80 -10.65
C SER A 166 10.79 -3.67 -10.22
N ALA A 167 10.44 -2.90 -9.18
CA ALA A 167 11.32 -1.88 -8.63
C ALA A 167 12.63 -2.47 -8.10
N MET A 168 12.56 -3.59 -7.39
CA MET A 168 13.75 -4.33 -6.94
C MET A 168 14.59 -4.82 -8.10
N LEU A 169 13.98 -5.40 -9.14
CA LEU A 169 14.71 -5.89 -10.31
C LEU A 169 15.44 -4.75 -11.06
N ILE A 170 14.78 -3.60 -11.24
CA ILE A 170 15.40 -2.42 -11.84
C ILE A 170 16.59 -1.95 -11.00
N ALA A 171 16.39 -1.77 -9.69
CA ALA A 171 17.43 -1.33 -8.78
C ALA A 171 18.62 -2.32 -8.73
N PHE A 172 18.35 -3.63 -8.73
CA PHE A 172 19.39 -4.66 -8.77
C PHE A 172 20.26 -4.59 -10.02
N GLY A 173 19.65 -4.30 -11.16
CA GLY A 173 20.36 -4.18 -12.44
C GLY A 173 21.15 -2.87 -12.61
N THR A 174 20.83 -1.84 -11.82
CA THR A 174 21.39 -0.48 -12.03
C THR A 174 22.23 0.04 -10.87
N VAL A 175 22.04 -0.47 -9.64
CA VAL A 175 22.68 0.06 -8.43
C VAL A 175 23.53 -1.00 -7.74
N PRO A 176 24.88 -0.88 -7.79
CA PRO A 176 25.76 -1.81 -7.09
C PRO A 176 25.50 -1.79 -5.57
N GLY A 177 25.42 -2.98 -4.96
CA GLY A 177 25.27 -3.12 -3.52
C GLY A 177 23.88 -2.78 -2.97
N VAL A 178 22.87 -2.58 -3.81
CA VAL A 178 21.48 -2.23 -3.42
C VAL A 178 20.87 -3.20 -2.39
N THR A 179 21.28 -4.46 -2.42
CA THR A 179 20.80 -5.50 -1.50
C THR A 179 21.29 -5.35 -0.06
N GLY A 180 22.16 -4.37 0.23
CA GLY A 180 22.67 -4.12 1.59
C GLY A 180 21.72 -3.31 2.49
N GLY A 181 20.75 -2.61 1.92
CA GLY A 181 19.90 -1.67 2.64
C GLY A 181 18.59 -2.27 3.19
N TRP A 182 18.09 -1.69 4.29
CA TRP A 182 16.79 -2.04 4.88
C TRP A 182 15.63 -1.93 3.88
N THR A 183 15.58 -0.85 3.10
CA THR A 183 14.52 -0.59 2.11
C THR A 183 14.35 -1.73 1.11
N TRP A 184 15.47 -2.31 0.63
CA TRP A 184 15.45 -3.45 -0.28
C TRP A 184 14.72 -4.65 0.33
N TRP A 185 15.11 -5.00 1.57
CA TRP A 185 14.54 -6.17 2.25
C TRP A 185 13.13 -5.92 2.73
N MET A 186 12.77 -4.67 3.04
CA MET A 186 11.40 -4.30 3.38
C MET A 186 10.45 -4.43 2.18
N MET A 187 10.89 -4.04 0.97
CA MET A 187 10.14 -4.30 -0.26
C MET A 187 9.89 -5.80 -0.46
N ALA A 188 10.93 -6.63 -0.30
CA ALA A 188 10.83 -8.08 -0.40
C ALA A 188 9.89 -8.68 0.66
N ALA A 189 9.99 -8.22 1.91
CA ALA A 189 9.15 -8.67 3.01
C ALA A 189 7.67 -8.30 2.78
N THR A 190 7.40 -7.09 2.30
CA THR A 190 6.04 -6.66 1.96
C THR A 190 5.47 -7.49 0.81
N ALA A 191 6.25 -7.73 -0.23
CA ALA A 191 5.82 -8.59 -1.35
C ALA A 191 5.53 -10.02 -0.87
N ALA A 192 6.37 -10.58 0.01
CA ALA A 192 6.19 -11.92 0.58
C ALA A 192 4.96 -12.00 1.50
N ALA A 193 4.75 -11.00 2.37
CA ALA A 193 3.55 -10.93 3.20
C ALA A 193 2.28 -10.80 2.35
N THR A 194 2.32 -10.00 1.27
CA THR A 194 1.22 -9.87 0.32
C THR A 194 0.96 -11.17 -0.41
N PHE A 195 2.01 -11.92 -0.78
CA PHE A 195 1.87 -13.24 -1.37
C PHE A 195 1.18 -14.23 -0.39
N GLY A 196 1.54 -14.21 0.89
CA GLY A 196 0.89 -15.02 1.93
C GLY A 196 -0.61 -14.77 2.05
N PHE A 197 -1.05 -13.51 1.93
CA PHE A 197 -2.47 -13.14 1.84
C PHE A 197 -3.10 -13.63 0.51
N LEU A 198 -2.40 -13.42 -0.61
CA LEU A 198 -2.91 -13.70 -1.96
C LEU A 198 -3.27 -15.17 -2.16
N VAL A 199 -2.66 -16.10 -1.44
CA VAL A 199 -3.03 -17.54 -1.43
C VAL A 199 -4.52 -17.74 -1.10
N PHE A 200 -5.13 -16.86 -0.30
CA PHE A 200 -6.53 -16.92 0.08
C PHE A 200 -7.43 -15.93 -0.67
N ASN A 201 -6.84 -14.90 -1.26
CA ASN A 201 -7.56 -13.89 -2.04
C ASN A 201 -7.50 -14.15 -3.55
N TRP A 202 -6.81 -15.21 -4.01
CA TRP A 202 -6.84 -15.66 -5.41
C TRP A 202 -8.26 -16.06 -5.81
N PRO A 203 -8.71 -15.70 -7.03
CA PRO A 203 -10.07 -16.00 -7.48
C PRO A 203 -10.40 -17.51 -7.48
N PRO A 204 -11.52 -17.96 -6.91
CA PRO A 204 -12.51 -17.18 -6.15
C PRO A 204 -12.01 -16.89 -4.71
N ALA A 205 -12.05 -15.62 -4.30
CA ALA A 205 -11.50 -15.19 -3.00
C ALA A 205 -12.26 -15.83 -1.82
N ARG A 206 -11.48 -16.26 -0.83
CA ARG A 206 -11.97 -16.79 0.45
C ARG A 206 -12.00 -15.72 1.55
N ILE A 207 -11.33 -14.58 1.30
CA ILE A 207 -11.28 -13.41 2.16
C ILE A 207 -10.89 -12.20 1.32
N PHE A 208 -11.49 -11.03 1.60
CA PHE A 208 -11.12 -9.76 1.00
C PHE A 208 -10.03 -9.07 1.80
N MET A 209 -9.27 -8.20 1.13
CA MET A 209 -8.18 -7.46 1.75
C MET A 209 -8.70 -6.50 2.82
N GLY A 210 -9.70 -5.72 2.51
CA GLY A 210 -10.23 -4.65 3.35
C GLY A 210 -9.36 -3.40 3.35
N ASP A 211 -9.90 -2.32 3.93
CA ASP A 211 -9.28 -1.00 3.95
C ASP A 211 -7.96 -0.98 4.73
N ALA A 212 -7.84 -1.82 5.78
CA ALA A 212 -6.60 -1.98 6.53
C ALA A 212 -5.42 -2.40 5.63
N GLY A 213 -5.66 -3.34 4.70
CA GLY A 213 -4.61 -3.86 3.81
C GLY A 213 -4.34 -2.96 2.62
N SER A 214 -5.39 -2.53 1.93
CA SER A 214 -5.26 -1.76 0.69
C SER A 214 -4.65 -0.37 0.93
N THR A 215 -5.05 0.34 1.99
CA THR A 215 -4.44 1.63 2.35
C THR A 215 -3.00 1.47 2.85
N PHE A 216 -2.70 0.40 3.61
CA PHE A 216 -1.34 0.07 4.02
C PHE A 216 -0.44 -0.22 2.83
N LEU A 217 -0.88 -1.01 1.86
CA LEU A 217 -0.12 -1.28 0.63
C LEU A 217 0.08 -0.01 -0.18
N GLY A 218 -0.96 0.80 -0.39
CA GLY A 218 -0.84 2.09 -1.05
C GLY A 218 0.22 2.99 -0.40
N PHE A 219 0.21 3.09 0.92
CA PHE A 219 1.22 3.82 1.69
C PHE A 219 2.61 3.22 1.55
N THR A 220 2.76 1.90 1.70
CA THR A 220 4.06 1.22 1.68
C THR A 220 4.71 1.28 0.30
N LEU A 221 3.92 1.16 -0.78
CA LEU A 221 4.38 1.36 -2.15
C LEU A 221 4.91 2.78 -2.35
N PHE A 222 4.18 3.77 -1.86
CA PHE A 222 4.63 5.15 -1.93
C PHE A 222 5.89 5.40 -1.08
N ALA A 223 5.96 4.88 0.15
CA ALA A 223 7.15 4.99 1.00
C ALA A 223 8.38 4.36 0.31
N SER A 224 8.20 3.19 -0.30
CA SER A 224 9.23 2.52 -1.10
C SER A 224 9.68 3.37 -2.29
N ALA A 225 8.72 4.03 -2.97
CA ALA A 225 9.01 4.94 -4.06
C ALA A 225 9.88 6.13 -3.58
N MET A 226 9.51 6.77 -2.49
CA MET A 226 10.26 7.92 -1.96
C MET A 226 11.65 7.55 -1.46
N LEU A 227 11.77 6.44 -0.73
CA LEU A 227 13.07 5.96 -0.27
C LEU A 227 14.00 5.59 -1.43
N SER A 228 13.49 4.89 -2.43
CA SER A 228 14.28 4.51 -3.61
C SER A 228 14.66 5.71 -4.48
N LEU A 229 13.79 6.72 -4.56
CA LEU A 229 14.06 7.97 -5.27
C LEU A 229 15.17 8.78 -4.57
N VAL A 230 15.08 8.96 -3.26
CA VAL A 230 16.10 9.66 -2.47
C VAL A 230 17.43 8.93 -2.51
N ALA A 231 17.40 7.60 -2.51
CA ALA A 231 18.60 6.75 -2.65
C ALA A 231 19.15 6.67 -4.09
N GLY A 232 18.47 7.28 -5.07
CA GLY A 232 18.89 7.24 -6.48
C GLY A 232 18.72 5.88 -7.16
N TRP A 233 17.85 5.01 -6.65
CA TRP A 233 17.61 3.68 -7.22
C TRP A 233 16.66 3.74 -8.41
N LEU A 234 15.54 4.40 -8.26
CA LEU A 234 14.54 4.61 -9.30
C LEU A 234 14.15 6.09 -9.37
N SER A 235 13.87 6.54 -10.58
CA SER A 235 13.32 7.86 -10.85
C SER A 235 11.79 7.88 -10.70
N LEU A 236 11.22 9.07 -10.54
CA LEU A 236 9.77 9.24 -10.50
C LEU A 236 9.05 8.69 -11.75
N PRO A 237 9.53 8.92 -13.00
CA PRO A 237 8.91 8.33 -14.19
C PRO A 237 8.85 6.80 -14.17
N GLN A 238 9.88 6.12 -13.64
CA GLN A 238 9.87 4.65 -13.52
C GLN A 238 8.77 4.19 -12.56
N TRP A 239 8.59 4.85 -11.41
CA TRP A 239 7.49 4.54 -10.50
C TRP A 239 6.12 4.84 -11.11
N LEU A 240 5.98 5.93 -11.87
CA LEU A 240 4.74 6.25 -12.58
C LEU A 240 4.39 5.18 -13.63
N VAL A 241 5.39 4.62 -14.33
CA VAL A 241 5.18 3.50 -15.26
C VAL A 241 4.70 2.25 -14.50
N LEU A 242 5.31 1.91 -13.35
CA LEU A 242 4.89 0.77 -12.53
C LEU A 242 3.47 0.94 -11.97
N ALA A 243 3.07 2.18 -11.67
CA ALA A 243 1.74 2.53 -11.18
C ALA A 243 0.70 2.69 -12.30
N ALA A 244 1.14 2.77 -13.58
CA ALA A 244 0.31 3.25 -14.70
C ALA A 244 -0.98 2.45 -14.89
N LEU A 245 -0.95 1.13 -14.65
CA LEU A 245 -2.15 0.29 -14.79
C LEU A 245 -3.26 0.76 -13.85
N PHE A 246 -2.98 0.88 -12.56
CA PHE A 246 -3.95 1.31 -11.55
C PHE A 246 -4.29 2.79 -11.68
N ALA A 247 -3.26 3.65 -11.81
CA ALA A 247 -3.47 5.08 -11.93
C ALA A 247 -4.22 5.45 -13.22
N GLY A 248 -3.91 4.76 -14.34
CA GLY A 248 -4.55 4.99 -15.62
C GLY A 248 -6.02 4.57 -15.61
N ASP A 249 -6.32 3.34 -15.22
CA ASP A 249 -7.69 2.81 -15.21
C ASP A 249 -8.61 3.65 -14.32
N ALA A 250 -8.23 3.87 -13.07
CA ALA A 250 -9.03 4.65 -12.13
C ALA A 250 -9.16 6.12 -12.56
N THR A 251 -8.08 6.74 -13.05
CA THR A 251 -8.12 8.16 -13.47
C THR A 251 -9.01 8.33 -14.69
N VAL A 252 -8.87 7.46 -15.71
CA VAL A 252 -9.73 7.51 -16.92
C VAL A 252 -11.18 7.29 -16.53
N THR A 253 -11.48 6.30 -15.70
CA THR A 253 -12.83 6.02 -15.22
C THR A 253 -13.45 7.24 -14.52
N LEU A 254 -12.71 7.88 -13.62
CA LEU A 254 -13.19 9.07 -12.90
C LEU A 254 -13.36 10.27 -13.81
N LEU A 255 -12.44 10.50 -14.76
CA LEU A 255 -12.57 11.57 -15.76
C LEU A 255 -13.79 11.38 -16.65
N VAL A 256 -14.02 10.17 -17.15
CA VAL A 256 -15.20 9.85 -17.97
C VAL A 256 -16.49 10.10 -17.18
N ARG A 257 -16.54 9.70 -15.92
CA ARG A 257 -17.70 9.93 -15.05
C ARG A 257 -17.93 11.43 -14.79
N LEU A 258 -16.85 12.17 -14.52
CA LEU A 258 -16.93 13.61 -14.33
C LEU A 258 -17.46 14.31 -15.58
N LEU A 259 -16.98 13.93 -16.77
CA LEU A 259 -17.43 14.47 -18.05
C LEU A 259 -18.91 14.14 -18.36
N ARG A 260 -19.40 13.00 -17.83
CA ARG A 260 -20.81 12.60 -17.92
C ARG A 260 -21.71 13.26 -16.87
N GLY A 261 -21.16 14.07 -15.97
CA GLY A 261 -21.91 14.68 -14.87
C GLY A 261 -22.35 13.70 -13.78
N GLU A 262 -21.72 12.52 -13.71
CA GLU A 262 -22.02 11.51 -12.70
C GLU A 262 -21.39 11.88 -11.34
N ASN A 263 -22.03 11.45 -10.25
CA ASN A 263 -21.47 11.67 -8.92
C ASN A 263 -20.25 10.76 -8.69
N VAL A 264 -19.06 11.33 -8.79
CA VAL A 264 -17.78 10.61 -8.62
C VAL A 264 -17.51 10.13 -7.18
N ALA A 265 -18.25 10.66 -6.20
CA ALA A 265 -18.13 10.24 -4.79
C ALA A 265 -18.94 8.97 -4.47
N GLN A 266 -19.82 8.51 -5.38
CA GLN A 266 -20.56 7.26 -5.22
C GLN A 266 -19.80 6.11 -5.87
N ALA A 267 -19.61 5.02 -5.11
CA ALA A 267 -19.04 3.79 -5.65
C ALA A 267 -19.96 3.25 -6.77
N HIS A 268 -19.37 2.77 -7.87
CA HIS A 268 -20.07 2.25 -9.03
C HIS A 268 -19.55 0.86 -9.40
N ARG A 269 -20.32 0.12 -10.22
CA ARG A 269 -19.88 -1.17 -10.79
C ARG A 269 -18.82 -0.94 -11.86
#